data_570eab0796ab02f645fa3d85782ccb0f
#
_entry.id   570eab0796ab02f645fa3d85782ccb0f
#
_cell.length_a   1.000
_cell.length_b   1.000
_cell.length_c   1.000
_cell.angle_alpha   90.00
_cell.angle_beta   90.00
_cell.angle_gamma   90.00
#
_symmetry.space_group_name_H-M   'P 1'
#
loop_
_entity.id
_entity.type
_entity.pdbx_description
1 polymer ?
#
loop_
_entity_poly.entity_id
_entity_poly.type
_entity_poly.pdbx_seq_one_letter_code
_entity_poly.pdbx_strand_id
1 'polypeptide(L)'
;NLSYFEALEFLAERVGIVLDKSVSKEQEEKQKIKNDIYAVNKLAARFFYETLKKSPNAQKYLYDRGIRAETVKQFGLGYAPDSFDALYKYFANNAIAPNPKLLEKAGLITAKKDDRGYYDKFRNRVIFPIFDVQGNVIAFGGRVMDNSMPKYLNSPETLAYSKGRNLY
;
A
#
# COMPACT_ATOMS: atom_id res chain seq x y z
N ASN A 1 13.10 19.56 -19.03
CA ASN A 1 13.35 18.16 -18.66
C ASN A 1 12.30 17.31 -19.36
N LEU A 2 12.75 16.47 -20.30
CA LEU A 2 11.89 15.51 -20.98
C LEU A 2 11.57 14.37 -20.00
N SER A 3 10.35 13.84 -20.02
CA SER A 3 10.02 12.58 -19.39
C SER A 3 10.79 11.43 -20.04
N TYR A 4 10.86 10.28 -19.40
CA TYR A 4 11.51 9.09 -19.96
C TYR A 4 10.94 8.73 -21.35
N PHE A 5 9.64 8.84 -21.54
CA PHE A 5 8.97 8.52 -22.82
C PHE A 5 9.21 9.58 -23.88
N GLU A 6 9.19 10.88 -23.54
CA GLU A 6 9.54 11.94 -24.47
C GLU A 6 11.00 11.81 -24.96
N ALA A 7 11.92 11.42 -24.06
CA ALA A 7 13.30 11.13 -24.43
C ALA A 7 13.40 9.89 -25.34
N LEU A 8 12.61 8.86 -25.08
CA LEU A 8 12.56 7.64 -25.89
C LEU A 8 11.97 7.92 -27.28
N GLU A 9 10.88 8.71 -27.38
CA GLU A 9 10.31 9.16 -28.66
C GLU A 9 11.32 9.96 -29.46
N PHE A 10 11.99 10.93 -28.82
CA PHE A 10 13.02 11.74 -29.47
C PHE A 10 14.17 10.88 -30.01
N LEU A 11 14.65 9.90 -29.26
CA LEU A 11 15.71 9.00 -29.71
C LEU A 11 15.25 8.07 -30.83
N ALA A 12 14.03 7.53 -30.74
CA ALA A 12 13.46 6.63 -31.76
C ALA A 12 13.26 7.36 -33.10
N GLU A 13 12.76 8.60 -33.07
CA GLU A 13 12.62 9.45 -34.26
C GLU A 13 13.97 9.69 -34.94
N ARG A 14 15.02 9.91 -34.15
CA ARG A 14 16.38 10.16 -34.62
C ARG A 14 17.03 8.95 -35.29
N VAL A 15 16.63 7.73 -34.94
CA VAL A 15 17.14 6.47 -35.53
C VAL A 15 16.13 5.82 -36.48
N GLY A 16 15.03 6.52 -36.82
CA GLY A 16 14.01 6.05 -37.76
C GLY A 16 13.18 4.85 -37.28
N ILE A 17 13.09 4.66 -35.95
CA ILE A 17 12.26 3.61 -35.35
C ILE A 17 10.88 4.20 -35.05
N VAL A 18 9.83 3.57 -35.59
CA VAL A 18 8.45 3.92 -35.25
C VAL A 18 8.06 3.24 -33.95
N LEU A 19 7.92 4.04 -32.85
CA LEU A 19 7.37 3.53 -31.61
C LEU A 19 5.86 3.38 -31.73
N ASP A 20 5.35 2.25 -31.25
CA ASP A 20 3.90 2.04 -31.15
C ASP A 20 3.36 2.92 -30.02
N LYS A 21 2.69 4.01 -30.39
CA LYS A 21 2.13 5.01 -29.47
C LYS A 21 1.04 4.42 -28.54
N SER A 22 0.44 3.28 -28.89
CA SER A 22 -0.53 2.61 -28.03
C SER A 22 0.16 1.92 -26.85
N VAL A 23 1.32 1.30 -27.08
CA VAL A 23 2.13 0.66 -26.05
C VAL A 23 2.71 1.70 -25.09
N SER A 24 3.16 2.86 -25.60
CA SER A 24 3.70 3.93 -24.75
C SER A 24 2.63 4.50 -23.80
N LYS A 25 1.43 4.78 -24.28
CA LYS A 25 0.31 5.27 -23.47
C LYS A 25 -0.13 4.29 -22.38
N GLU A 26 -0.23 3.01 -22.71
CA GLU A 26 -0.57 1.98 -21.72
C GLU A 26 0.49 1.86 -20.62
N GLN A 27 1.77 1.99 -20.97
CA GLN A 27 2.86 1.99 -20.00
C GLN A 27 2.84 3.23 -19.09
N GLU A 28 2.56 4.41 -19.65
CA GLU A 28 2.38 5.64 -18.88
C GLU A 28 1.23 5.55 -17.88
N GLU A 29 0.09 5.04 -18.30
CA GLU A 29 -1.06 4.81 -17.41
C GLU A 29 -0.73 3.84 -16.29
N LYS A 30 -0.06 2.71 -16.59
CA LYS A 30 0.40 1.75 -15.58
C LYS A 30 1.36 2.40 -14.58
N GLN A 31 2.32 3.21 -15.07
CA GLN A 31 3.26 3.90 -14.21
C GLN A 31 2.57 4.96 -13.33
N LYS A 32 1.61 5.70 -13.86
CA LYS A 32 0.80 6.64 -13.09
C LYS A 32 0.04 5.93 -11.98
N ILE A 33 -0.68 4.84 -12.30
CA ILE A 33 -1.41 4.05 -11.29
C ILE A 33 -0.44 3.51 -10.23
N LYS A 34 0.74 3.05 -10.62
CA LYS A 34 1.78 2.58 -9.68
C LYS A 34 2.22 3.69 -8.72
N ASN A 35 2.46 4.90 -9.23
CA ASN A 35 2.82 6.06 -8.41
C ASN A 35 1.68 6.45 -7.45
N ASP A 36 0.44 6.40 -7.92
CA ASP A 36 -0.75 6.64 -7.09
C ASP A 36 -0.88 5.59 -5.98
N ILE A 37 -0.56 4.31 -6.27
CA ILE A 37 -0.51 3.23 -5.25
C ILE A 37 0.56 3.54 -4.21
N TYR A 38 1.75 3.99 -4.59
CA TYR A 38 2.79 4.39 -3.63
C TYR A 38 2.30 5.52 -2.71
N ALA A 39 1.62 6.52 -3.26
CA ALA A 39 1.10 7.64 -2.50
C ALA A 39 0.06 7.19 -1.46
N VAL A 40 -0.92 6.36 -1.84
CA VAL A 40 -1.93 5.87 -0.89
C VAL A 40 -1.35 4.88 0.12
N ASN A 41 -0.39 4.04 -0.25
CA ASN A 41 0.31 3.16 0.68
C ASN A 41 1.10 3.94 1.73
N LYS A 42 1.78 5.01 1.34
CA LYS A 42 2.48 5.90 2.28
C LYS A 42 1.54 6.51 3.31
N LEU A 43 0.36 6.96 2.87
CA LEU A 43 -0.67 7.50 3.77
C LEU A 43 -1.26 6.41 4.68
N ALA A 44 -1.50 5.21 4.16
CA ALA A 44 -1.97 4.07 4.94
C ALA A 44 -0.93 3.66 6.00
N ALA A 45 0.36 3.61 5.64
CA ALA A 45 1.45 3.31 6.59
C ALA A 45 1.48 4.33 7.73
N ARG A 46 1.31 5.62 7.42
CA ARG A 46 1.21 6.68 8.43
C ARG A 46 0.01 6.48 9.34
N PHE A 47 -1.17 6.18 8.79
CA PHE A 47 -2.37 5.89 9.56
C PHE A 47 -2.15 4.72 10.53
N PHE A 48 -1.62 3.60 10.06
CA PHE A 48 -1.35 2.43 10.90
C PHE A 48 -0.31 2.72 11.99
N TYR A 49 0.74 3.46 11.66
CA TYR A 49 1.76 3.86 12.63
C TYR A 49 1.18 4.76 13.76
N GLU A 50 0.40 5.77 13.40
CA GLU A 50 -0.25 6.65 14.38
C GLU A 50 -1.32 5.91 15.20
N THR A 51 -2.00 4.94 14.60
CA THR A 51 -2.96 4.08 15.31
C THR A 51 -2.25 3.18 16.32
N LEU A 52 -1.08 2.61 15.99
CA LEU A 52 -0.28 1.84 16.93
C LEU A 52 0.13 2.67 18.14
N LYS A 53 0.56 3.91 17.95
CA LYS A 53 0.93 4.81 19.06
C LYS A 53 -0.22 5.09 20.02
N LYS A 54 -1.46 4.96 19.57
CA LYS A 54 -2.67 5.18 20.37
C LYS A 54 -3.29 3.88 20.90
N SER A 55 -2.65 2.73 20.66
CA SER A 55 -3.19 1.41 20.97
C SER A 55 -2.31 0.66 21.98
N PRO A 56 -2.53 0.83 23.31
CA PRO A 56 -1.69 0.21 24.35
C PRO A 56 -1.60 -1.32 24.23
N ASN A 57 -2.70 -1.98 23.87
CA ASN A 57 -2.75 -3.44 23.68
C ASN A 57 -1.83 -3.91 22.53
N ALA A 58 -1.83 -3.19 21.41
CA ALA A 58 -0.97 -3.52 20.29
C ALA A 58 0.52 -3.22 20.60
N GLN A 59 0.80 -2.14 21.33
CA GLN A 59 2.16 -1.85 21.82
C GLN A 59 2.65 -2.93 22.78
N LYS A 60 1.81 -3.32 23.75
CA LYS A 60 2.12 -4.40 24.70
C LYS A 60 2.39 -5.73 23.97
N TYR A 61 1.56 -6.07 22.98
CA TYR A 61 1.73 -7.27 22.17
C TYR A 61 3.10 -7.31 21.47
N LEU A 62 3.56 -6.18 20.91
CA LEU A 62 4.88 -6.08 20.28
C LEU A 62 6.00 -6.19 21.32
N TYR A 63 5.85 -5.50 22.44
CA TYR A 63 6.82 -5.52 23.52
C TYR A 63 7.02 -6.94 24.10
N ASP A 64 5.93 -7.66 24.36
CA ASP A 64 5.94 -9.04 24.88
C ASP A 64 6.63 -10.02 23.88
N ARG A 65 6.80 -9.61 22.62
CA ARG A 65 7.55 -10.33 21.56
C ARG A 65 8.98 -9.83 21.36
N GLY A 66 9.47 -9.00 22.26
CA GLY A 66 10.81 -8.45 22.20
C GLY A 66 11.01 -7.33 21.17
N ILE A 67 9.92 -6.80 20.58
CA ILE A 67 9.99 -5.70 19.61
C ILE A 67 9.95 -4.37 20.36
N ARG A 68 11.08 -3.67 20.37
CA ARG A 68 11.25 -2.39 21.08
C ARG A 68 10.75 -1.21 20.25
N ALA A 69 10.56 -0.06 20.89
CA ALA A 69 10.09 1.18 20.26
C ALA A 69 11.00 1.65 19.10
N GLU A 70 12.31 1.46 19.23
CA GLU A 70 13.29 1.77 18.19
C GLU A 70 13.03 0.93 16.93
N THR A 71 12.77 -0.36 17.09
CA THR A 71 12.43 -1.29 16.00
C THR A 71 11.10 -0.90 15.35
N VAL A 72 10.09 -0.56 16.17
CA VAL A 72 8.79 -0.07 15.65
C VAL A 72 9.00 1.15 14.76
N LYS A 73 9.81 2.11 15.20
CA LYS A 73 10.12 3.33 14.44
C LYS A 73 10.94 3.03 13.19
N GLN A 74 11.97 2.21 13.32
CA GLN A 74 12.89 1.87 12.22
C GLN A 74 12.17 1.20 11.06
N PHE A 75 11.27 0.25 11.35
CA PHE A 75 10.53 -0.52 10.35
C PHE A 75 9.13 0.04 10.06
N GLY A 76 8.73 1.14 10.69
CA GLY A 76 7.43 1.76 10.47
C GLY A 76 6.25 0.85 10.85
N LEU A 77 6.41 -0.01 11.87
CA LEU A 77 5.35 -0.94 12.26
C LEU A 77 4.09 -0.19 12.67
N GLY A 78 2.94 -0.76 12.37
CA GLY A 78 1.65 -0.14 12.62
C GLY A 78 0.62 -1.09 13.23
N TYR A 79 -0.58 -0.56 13.42
CA TYR A 79 -1.74 -1.35 13.87
C TYR A 79 -2.99 -0.95 13.07
N ALA A 80 -3.63 -1.94 12.48
CA ALA A 80 -4.95 -1.80 11.89
C ALA A 80 -5.99 -2.05 13.00
N PRO A 81 -6.82 -1.05 13.36
CA PRO A 81 -7.77 -1.19 14.46
C PRO A 81 -8.83 -2.25 14.15
N ASP A 82 -9.53 -2.72 15.19
CA ASP A 82 -10.68 -3.61 15.05
C ASP A 82 -11.90 -2.80 14.60
N SER A 83 -11.91 -2.45 13.33
CA SER A 83 -12.97 -1.68 12.69
C SER A 83 -13.09 -2.08 11.23
N PHE A 84 -14.32 -2.06 10.73
CA PHE A 84 -14.58 -2.41 9.32
C PHE A 84 -14.17 -1.32 8.32
N ASP A 85 -14.05 -0.06 8.74
CA ASP A 85 -13.93 1.08 7.83
C ASP A 85 -13.05 2.23 8.37
N ALA A 86 -12.20 1.97 9.37
CA ALA A 86 -11.37 3.01 9.98
C ALA A 86 -10.38 3.63 8.98
N LEU A 87 -9.69 2.80 8.19
CA LEU A 87 -8.79 3.27 7.15
C LEU A 87 -9.57 3.95 6.02
N TYR A 88 -10.69 3.36 5.59
CA TYR A 88 -11.54 3.96 4.56
C TYR A 88 -12.06 5.35 4.96
N LYS A 89 -12.55 5.50 6.19
CA LYS A 89 -12.96 6.80 6.76
C LYS A 89 -11.79 7.78 6.88
N TYR A 90 -10.61 7.30 7.26
CA TYR A 90 -9.42 8.14 7.29
C TYR A 90 -9.15 8.77 5.92
N PHE A 91 -9.23 7.99 4.85
CA PHE A 91 -9.05 8.51 3.50
C PHE A 91 -10.20 9.44 3.08
N ALA A 92 -11.43 9.10 3.38
CA ALA A 92 -12.60 9.92 3.04
C ALA A 92 -12.58 11.32 3.70
N ASN A 93 -12.00 11.41 4.90
CA ASN A 93 -11.92 12.66 5.68
C ASN A 93 -10.65 13.48 5.38
N ASN A 94 -9.75 12.98 4.57
CA ASN A 94 -8.56 13.73 4.14
C ASN A 94 -8.84 14.50 2.85
N ALA A 95 -8.24 15.69 2.73
CA ALA A 95 -8.33 16.53 1.53
C ALA A 95 -7.83 15.84 0.23
N ILE A 96 -7.08 14.76 0.37
CA ILE A 96 -6.62 13.88 -0.71
C ILE A 96 -7.48 12.61 -0.68
N ALA A 97 -8.83 12.74 -0.72
CA ALA A 97 -9.72 11.58 -0.78
C ALA A 97 -9.48 10.80 -2.10
N PRO A 98 -8.66 9.73 -2.10
CA PRO A 98 -8.43 8.98 -3.31
C PRO A 98 -9.72 8.25 -3.70
N ASN A 99 -9.90 8.05 -5.00
CA ASN A 99 -10.99 7.23 -5.49
C ASN A 99 -10.96 5.84 -4.80
N PRO A 100 -12.08 5.33 -4.24
CA PRO A 100 -12.12 4.01 -3.60
C PRO A 100 -11.57 2.88 -4.48
N LYS A 101 -11.76 2.96 -5.80
CA LYS A 101 -11.16 2.00 -6.75
C LYS A 101 -9.62 1.99 -6.72
N LEU A 102 -8.98 3.12 -6.41
CA LEU A 102 -7.52 3.17 -6.24
C LEU A 102 -7.10 2.47 -4.94
N LEU A 103 -7.84 2.68 -3.85
CA LEU A 103 -7.59 1.99 -2.58
C LEU A 103 -7.78 0.47 -2.70
N GLU A 104 -8.76 0.04 -3.47
CA GLU A 104 -8.99 -1.37 -3.79
C GLU A 104 -7.85 -1.94 -4.65
N LYS A 105 -7.42 -1.23 -5.71
CA LYS A 105 -6.24 -1.59 -6.52
C LYS A 105 -4.95 -1.67 -5.70
N ALA A 106 -4.82 -0.85 -4.66
CA ALA A 106 -3.71 -0.90 -3.71
C ALA A 106 -3.84 -2.05 -2.70
N GLY A 107 -4.99 -2.75 -2.66
CA GLY A 107 -5.26 -3.83 -1.74
C GLY A 107 -5.45 -3.38 -0.30
N LEU A 108 -5.88 -2.13 -0.07
CA LEU A 108 -6.13 -1.56 1.25
C LEU A 108 -7.57 -1.78 1.71
N ILE A 109 -8.51 -1.78 0.77
CA ILE A 109 -9.92 -2.02 1.01
C ILE A 109 -10.45 -3.11 0.07
N THR A 110 -11.63 -3.61 0.34
CA THR A 110 -12.33 -4.62 -0.49
C THR A 110 -13.77 -4.17 -0.68
N ALA A 111 -14.28 -4.28 -1.91
CA ALA A 111 -15.70 -4.03 -2.18
C ALA A 111 -16.57 -5.08 -1.48
N LYS A 112 -17.74 -4.66 -0.97
CA LYS A 112 -18.75 -5.56 -0.44
C LYS A 112 -19.47 -6.26 -1.58
N LYS A 113 -19.89 -7.52 -1.35
CA LYS A 113 -20.55 -8.36 -2.38
C LYS A 113 -21.87 -7.80 -2.90
N ASP A 114 -22.50 -6.91 -2.15
CA ASP A 114 -23.81 -6.30 -2.46
C ASP A 114 -23.69 -4.87 -3.01
N ASP A 115 -22.49 -4.48 -3.47
CA ASP A 115 -22.16 -3.13 -3.95
C ASP A 115 -22.47 -1.99 -2.95
N ARG A 116 -22.69 -2.31 -1.67
CA ARG A 116 -23.00 -1.33 -0.61
C ARG A 116 -21.76 -0.72 0.03
N GLY A 117 -20.69 -0.53 -0.75
CA GLY A 117 -19.48 0.16 -0.30
C GLY A 117 -18.29 -0.77 -0.06
N TYR A 118 -17.40 -0.32 0.80
CA TYR A 118 -16.10 -0.95 1.01
C TYR A 118 -15.87 -1.27 2.48
N TYR A 119 -14.92 -2.17 2.75
CA TYR A 119 -14.40 -2.45 4.08
C TYR A 119 -12.88 -2.59 4.04
N ASP A 120 -12.24 -2.29 5.17
CA ASP A 120 -10.79 -2.37 5.33
C ASP A 120 -10.31 -3.81 5.21
N LYS A 121 -9.27 -4.03 4.41
CA LYS A 121 -8.68 -5.36 4.25
C LYS A 121 -7.98 -5.83 5.53
N PHE A 122 -7.26 -4.94 6.18
CA PHE A 122 -6.57 -5.23 7.43
C PHE A 122 -7.40 -4.73 8.61
N ARG A 123 -7.70 -5.61 9.57
CA ARG A 123 -8.46 -5.33 10.78
C ARG A 123 -7.90 -6.13 11.93
N ASN A 124 -7.84 -5.53 13.12
CA ASN A 124 -7.30 -6.14 14.35
C ASN A 124 -5.97 -6.86 14.14
N ARG A 125 -4.99 -6.14 13.49
CA ARG A 125 -3.70 -6.72 13.11
C ARG A 125 -2.56 -5.75 13.34
N VAL A 126 -1.45 -6.25 13.86
CA VAL A 126 -0.17 -5.55 13.72
C VAL A 126 0.22 -5.55 12.25
N ILE A 127 0.68 -4.40 11.76
CA ILE A 127 0.99 -4.16 10.35
C ILE A 127 2.50 -3.98 10.18
N PHE A 128 3.01 -4.67 9.18
CA PHE A 128 4.40 -4.63 8.71
C PHE A 128 4.41 -4.05 7.30
N PRO A 129 4.85 -2.79 7.11
CA PRO A 129 5.02 -2.24 5.77
C PRO A 129 6.10 -3.01 5.01
N ILE A 130 5.87 -3.23 3.72
CA ILE A 130 6.84 -3.82 2.81
C ILE A 130 7.35 -2.70 1.92
N PHE A 131 8.69 -2.56 1.87
CA PHE A 131 9.35 -1.50 1.11
C PHE A 131 10.03 -2.08 -0.13
N ASP A 132 10.09 -1.28 -1.20
CA ASP A 132 11.02 -1.54 -2.30
C ASP A 132 12.44 -1.02 -1.97
N VAL A 133 13.38 -1.27 -2.86
CA VAL A 133 14.78 -0.82 -2.71
C VAL A 133 14.95 0.71 -2.71
N GLN A 134 13.92 1.43 -3.13
CA GLN A 134 13.88 2.90 -3.16
C GLN A 134 13.22 3.47 -1.90
N GLY A 135 12.71 2.63 -0.99
CA GLY A 135 12.05 3.03 0.23
C GLY A 135 10.56 3.38 0.06
N ASN A 136 9.93 3.05 -1.07
CA ASN A 136 8.49 3.21 -1.23
C ASN A 136 7.76 2.07 -0.51
N VAL A 137 6.65 2.38 0.15
CA VAL A 137 5.75 1.37 0.70
C VAL A 137 4.96 0.73 -0.43
N ILE A 138 5.25 -0.52 -0.76
CA ILE A 138 4.65 -1.25 -1.88
C ILE A 138 3.49 -2.15 -1.46
N ALA A 139 3.48 -2.61 -0.21
CA ALA A 139 2.48 -3.55 0.32
C ALA A 139 2.51 -3.58 1.84
N PHE A 140 1.66 -4.42 2.42
CA PHE A 140 1.58 -4.66 3.86
C PHE A 140 1.44 -6.14 4.17
N GLY A 141 2.12 -6.59 5.24
CA GLY A 141 1.82 -7.81 5.96
C GLY A 141 1.05 -7.47 7.23
N GLY A 142 0.07 -8.31 7.59
CA GLY A 142 -0.70 -8.14 8.83
C GLY A 142 -0.71 -9.42 9.65
N ARG A 143 -0.47 -9.33 10.96
CA ARG A 143 -0.54 -10.45 11.90
C ARG A 143 -1.58 -10.17 12.96
N VAL A 144 -2.48 -11.14 13.22
CA VAL A 144 -3.43 -11.05 14.34
C VAL A 144 -2.70 -11.07 15.69
N MET A 145 -3.28 -10.40 16.67
CA MET A 145 -2.79 -10.41 18.04
C MET A 145 -3.40 -11.53 18.89
N ASP A 146 -4.46 -12.13 18.42
CA ASP A 146 -5.21 -13.22 19.05
C ASP A 146 -5.10 -14.53 18.24
N ASN A 147 -6.00 -15.48 18.47
CA ASN A 147 -6.07 -16.76 17.79
C ASN A 147 -6.97 -16.76 16.53
N SER A 148 -7.40 -15.58 16.07
CA SER A 148 -8.25 -15.49 14.87
C SER A 148 -7.51 -15.89 13.60
N MET A 149 -8.25 -16.36 12.60
CA MET A 149 -7.70 -16.82 11.34
C MET A 149 -8.09 -15.85 10.19
N PRO A 150 -7.25 -15.72 9.18
CA PRO A 150 -5.91 -16.28 9.03
C PRO A 150 -4.90 -15.54 9.92
N LYS A 151 -3.95 -16.28 10.51
CA LYS A 151 -2.92 -15.71 11.39
C LYS A 151 -2.09 -14.62 10.73
N TYR A 152 -1.77 -14.80 9.45
CA TYR A 152 -1.08 -13.83 8.61
C TYR A 152 -1.94 -13.47 7.40
N LEU A 153 -1.94 -12.21 7.05
CA LEU A 153 -2.62 -11.68 5.87
C LEU A 153 -1.66 -10.72 5.15
N ASN A 154 -1.43 -10.93 3.88
CA ASN A 154 -0.61 -10.04 3.05
C ASN A 154 -1.48 -9.28 2.05
N SER A 155 -0.97 -8.14 1.57
CA SER A 155 -1.53 -7.45 0.42
C SER A 155 -1.67 -8.42 -0.77
N PRO A 156 -2.68 -8.22 -1.63
CA PRO A 156 -2.74 -8.94 -2.91
C PRO A 156 -1.62 -8.47 -3.85
N GLU A 157 -1.45 -9.15 -4.97
CA GLU A 157 -0.67 -8.66 -6.11
C GLU A 157 -1.23 -7.32 -6.59
N THR A 158 -0.35 -6.36 -6.88
CA THR A 158 -0.71 -5.03 -7.39
C THR A 158 0.29 -4.60 -8.46
N LEU A 159 0.06 -3.47 -9.13
CA LEU A 159 1.08 -2.89 -10.02
C LEU A 159 2.36 -2.46 -9.28
N ALA A 160 2.28 -2.26 -7.96
CA ALA A 160 3.43 -1.89 -7.13
C ALA A 160 4.09 -3.09 -6.44
N TYR A 161 3.40 -4.23 -6.30
CA TYR A 161 3.85 -5.37 -5.49
C TYR A 161 3.60 -6.70 -6.16
N SER A 162 4.65 -7.49 -6.29
CA SER A 162 4.59 -8.89 -6.73
C SER A 162 5.28 -9.81 -5.71
N LYS A 163 4.55 -10.79 -5.20
CA LYS A 163 5.04 -11.74 -4.18
C LYS A 163 6.25 -12.56 -4.65
N GLY A 164 6.33 -12.82 -5.96
CA GLY A 164 7.43 -13.60 -6.52
C GLY A 164 8.71 -12.80 -6.83
N ARG A 165 8.64 -11.45 -6.79
CA ARG A 165 9.78 -10.58 -7.14
C ARG A 165 10.35 -9.82 -5.94
N ASN A 166 9.60 -9.72 -4.86
CA ASN A 166 10.01 -8.99 -3.67
C ASN A 166 10.35 -10.02 -2.57
N LEU A 167 11.63 -10.34 -2.46
CA LEU A 167 12.18 -11.14 -1.36
C LEU A 167 12.24 -10.25 -0.11
N TYR A 168 11.89 -10.84 1.02
CA TYR A 168 12.16 -10.30 2.35
C TYR A 168 13.62 -10.52 2.71
#